data_eb606094d95a7ba0246478500a0eb566
#
_entry.id   eb606094d95a7ba0246478500a0eb566
#
_cell.length_a   1.000
_cell.length_b   1.000
_cell.length_c   1.000
_cell.angle_alpha   90.00
_cell.angle_beta   90.00
_cell.angle_gamma   90.00
#
_symmetry.space_group_name_H-M   'P 1'
#
loop_
_entity.id
_entity.type
_entity.pdbx_description
1 polymer ?
#
loop_
_entity_poly.entity_id
_entity_poly.type
_entity_poly.pdbx_seq_one_letter_code
_entity_poly.pdbx_strand_id
1 'polypeptide(L)'
;MFKERFPANMRAYAEACKQGDVVTGKMFITQTGELLGPRWIVNFPTKQHWRNPAQMAWIQDGLQDLRAWLQAQQVSSIAIPPLGAGNGGLPWPEVKQAIETALGDLDIDILLYEPSSQYQNVAKRGGVAELTPARALIAELVRRYWFLGMECSLLEIQKLAWFLARVIGLNPLGDPLQLQFKAHRYGPYANNLTHLLNAMDGSYLQSDKRIPDSKPFDVIWFNEAKKQELAVYLQTEAKAFLPILEQTTALIDGFESPYGMELLATVDWLIAEEGCAPTLSALREGLHRWPAGTPWGERKARLFDDRSLQIALTRLQQGLV
;
A
#
# COMPACT_ATOMS: atom_id res chain seq x y z
N MET A 1 2.05 12.35 -9.23
CA MET A 1 2.49 13.75 -9.41
C MET A 1 3.88 13.85 -10.06
N PHE A 2 5.00 13.47 -9.42
CA PHE A 2 6.34 13.61 -10.01
C PHE A 2 6.56 12.76 -11.28
N LYS A 3 6.16 11.47 -11.24
CA LYS A 3 6.22 10.57 -12.40
C LYS A 3 5.34 11.01 -13.59
N GLU A 4 4.26 11.71 -13.32
CA GLU A 4 3.36 12.22 -14.36
C GLU A 4 3.95 13.47 -15.03
N ARG A 5 4.60 14.32 -14.23
CA ARG A 5 5.27 15.53 -14.72
C ARG A 5 6.57 15.21 -15.46
N PHE A 6 7.32 14.19 -15.03
CA PHE A 6 8.61 13.78 -15.59
C PHE A 6 8.64 12.29 -15.94
N PRO A 7 7.84 11.83 -16.91
CA PRO A 7 7.72 10.40 -17.23
C PRO A 7 9.01 9.80 -17.81
N ALA A 8 9.85 10.60 -18.47
CA ALA A 8 11.15 10.15 -18.99
C ALA A 8 12.12 9.82 -17.85
N ASN A 9 12.21 10.70 -16.83
CA ASN A 9 12.99 10.45 -15.61
C ASN A 9 12.51 9.17 -14.90
N MET A 10 11.20 8.99 -14.76
CA MET A 10 10.67 7.82 -14.09
C MET A 10 11.04 6.51 -14.80
N ARG A 11 10.98 6.48 -16.15
CA ARG A 11 11.39 5.31 -16.93
C ARG A 11 12.88 5.00 -16.78
N ALA A 12 13.73 6.04 -16.91
CA ALA A 12 15.17 5.89 -16.76
C ALA A 12 15.56 5.42 -15.36
N TYR A 13 14.96 6.00 -14.33
CA TYR A 13 15.19 5.59 -12.93
C TYR A 13 14.74 4.16 -12.66
N ALA A 14 13.56 3.77 -13.13
CA ALA A 14 13.04 2.41 -12.97
C ALA A 14 13.92 1.36 -13.66
N GLU A 15 14.45 1.68 -14.84
CA GLU A 15 15.36 0.79 -15.57
C GLU A 15 16.70 0.67 -14.83
N ALA A 16 17.28 1.77 -14.37
CA ALA A 16 18.51 1.76 -13.57
C ALA A 16 18.34 0.98 -12.25
N CYS A 17 17.15 1.06 -11.60
CA CYS A 17 16.85 0.24 -10.44
C CYS A 17 16.86 -1.27 -10.76
N LYS A 18 16.32 -1.69 -11.91
CA LYS A 18 16.33 -3.11 -12.33
C LYS A 18 17.73 -3.62 -12.60
N GLN A 19 18.60 -2.76 -13.14
CA GLN A 19 20.00 -3.08 -13.46
C GLN A 19 20.89 -3.03 -12.21
N GLY A 20 20.40 -2.51 -11.07
CA GLY A 20 21.18 -2.35 -9.85
C GLY A 20 22.10 -1.13 -9.83
N ASP A 21 21.93 -0.21 -10.80
CA ASP A 21 22.78 0.99 -10.94
C ASP A 21 22.40 2.10 -9.96
N VAL A 22 21.22 2.02 -9.33
CA VAL A 22 20.78 2.98 -8.31
C VAL A 22 21.26 2.53 -6.95
N VAL A 23 22.19 3.29 -6.38
CA VAL A 23 22.84 2.99 -5.10
C VAL A 23 22.59 4.13 -4.11
N THR A 24 22.31 3.81 -2.83
CA THR A 24 22.22 4.82 -1.76
C THR A 24 23.55 5.56 -1.61
N GLY A 25 23.49 6.86 -1.36
CA GLY A 25 24.68 7.72 -1.30
C GLY A 25 25.22 8.18 -2.67
N LYS A 26 24.55 7.82 -3.77
CA LYS A 26 24.88 8.27 -5.14
C LYS A 26 23.65 8.85 -5.82
N MET A 27 23.86 9.98 -6.50
CA MET A 27 22.77 10.63 -7.25
C MET A 27 22.52 9.94 -8.58
N PHE A 28 21.25 9.75 -8.92
CA PHE A 28 20.84 9.39 -10.28
C PHE A 28 20.19 10.61 -10.93
N ILE A 29 20.84 11.18 -11.95
CA ILE A 29 20.49 12.49 -12.49
C ILE A 29 20.08 12.37 -13.95
N THR A 30 18.98 13.04 -14.32
CA THR A 30 18.49 13.11 -15.70
C THR A 30 18.26 14.56 -16.12
N GLN A 31 18.41 14.83 -17.41
CA GLN A 31 18.00 16.11 -18.01
C GLN A 31 16.52 16.07 -18.38
N THR A 32 15.82 17.19 -18.18
CA THR A 32 14.40 17.28 -18.57
C THR A 32 14.21 17.59 -20.06
N GLY A 33 15.14 18.30 -20.67
CA GLY A 33 15.00 18.84 -22.03
C GLY A 33 14.01 20.00 -22.14
N GLU A 34 13.48 20.51 -20.99
CA GLU A 34 12.50 21.60 -20.98
C GLU A 34 13.20 22.96 -21.16
N LEU A 35 12.59 23.83 -21.97
CA LEU A 35 13.06 25.22 -22.15
C LEU A 35 12.70 26.11 -20.96
N LEU A 36 11.55 25.83 -20.31
CA LEU A 36 11.06 26.53 -19.12
C LEU A 36 10.82 25.49 -18.03
N GLY A 37 11.49 25.62 -16.88
CA GLY A 37 11.37 24.70 -15.77
C GLY A 37 12.72 24.15 -15.31
N PRO A 38 12.73 23.09 -14.49
CA PRO A 38 13.97 22.52 -13.99
C PRO A 38 14.75 21.85 -15.13
N ARG A 39 16.01 22.24 -15.29
CA ARG A 39 16.90 21.64 -16.28
C ARG A 39 17.27 20.19 -15.96
N TRP A 40 17.34 19.88 -14.67
CA TRP A 40 17.77 18.60 -14.13
C TRP A 40 16.78 18.05 -13.12
N ILE A 41 16.63 16.73 -13.11
CA ILE A 41 15.97 15.99 -12.03
C ILE A 41 17.03 15.17 -11.32
N VAL A 42 17.22 15.45 -10.03
CA VAL A 42 18.13 14.71 -9.16
C VAL A 42 17.33 13.71 -8.35
N ASN A 43 17.50 12.44 -8.63
CA ASN A 43 16.95 11.38 -7.83
C ASN A 43 17.97 11.07 -6.71
N PHE A 44 17.56 11.25 -5.46
CA PHE A 44 18.37 11.04 -4.27
C PHE A 44 17.94 9.74 -3.58
N PRO A 45 18.62 8.60 -3.79
CA PRO A 45 18.24 7.33 -3.17
C PRO A 45 18.51 7.33 -1.67
N THR A 46 17.47 7.51 -0.88
CA THR A 46 17.53 7.57 0.59
C THR A 46 17.35 6.21 1.25
N LYS A 47 17.01 5.17 0.48
CA LYS A 47 16.73 3.80 0.96
C LYS A 47 17.27 2.77 -0.04
N GLN A 48 17.77 1.65 0.44
CA GLN A 48 18.14 0.50 -0.39
C GLN A 48 16.89 -0.27 -0.86
N HIS A 49 15.88 -0.32 -0.01
CA HIS A 49 14.58 -0.88 -0.33
C HIS A 49 13.51 0.08 0.19
N TRP A 50 12.47 0.32 -0.58
CA TRP A 50 11.46 1.33 -0.27
C TRP A 50 10.73 1.12 1.08
N ARG A 51 10.67 -0.12 1.59
CA ARG A 51 10.10 -0.47 2.89
C ARG A 51 11.03 -0.23 4.07
N ASN A 52 12.33 -0.13 3.84
CA ASN A 52 13.29 0.04 4.92
C ASN A 52 13.38 1.50 5.33
N PRO A 53 13.74 1.79 6.59
CA PRO A 53 14.03 3.16 7.01
C PRO A 53 15.23 3.72 6.23
N ALA A 54 15.27 5.04 6.07
CA ALA A 54 16.47 5.73 5.62
C ALA A 54 17.53 5.72 6.71
N GLN A 55 18.80 5.92 6.33
CA GLN A 55 19.91 6.02 7.25
C GLN A 55 20.64 7.35 7.03
N MET A 56 21.05 8.01 8.13
CA MET A 56 21.79 9.28 8.05
C MET A 56 23.09 9.16 7.25
N ALA A 57 23.79 8.04 7.34
CA ALA A 57 24.99 7.81 6.55
C ALA A 57 24.73 7.94 5.05
N TRP A 58 23.62 7.39 4.54
CA TRP A 58 23.24 7.50 3.11
C TRP A 58 22.86 8.92 2.71
N ILE A 59 22.30 9.71 3.65
CA ILE A 59 22.03 11.14 3.43
C ILE A 59 23.35 11.89 3.34
N GLN A 60 24.30 11.65 4.27
CA GLN A 60 25.60 12.30 4.29
C GLN A 60 26.42 12.00 3.02
N ASP A 61 26.52 10.72 2.66
CA ASP A 61 27.23 10.30 1.44
C ASP A 61 26.60 10.89 0.19
N GLY A 62 25.24 10.87 0.11
CA GLY A 62 24.51 11.45 -1.01
C GLY A 62 24.63 12.97 -1.11
N LEU A 63 24.72 13.68 0.00
CA LEU A 63 24.95 15.12 0.00
C LEU A 63 26.36 15.48 -0.49
N GLN A 64 27.37 14.67 -0.19
CA GLN A 64 28.71 14.85 -0.73
C GLN A 64 28.74 14.63 -2.26
N ASP A 65 28.08 13.59 -2.73
CA ASP A 65 27.97 13.29 -4.17
C ASP A 65 27.18 14.41 -4.90
N LEU A 66 26.07 14.86 -4.31
CA LEU A 66 25.30 15.98 -4.82
C LEU A 66 26.11 17.28 -4.88
N ARG A 67 26.86 17.61 -3.82
CA ARG A 67 27.74 18.77 -3.78
C ARG A 67 28.75 18.77 -4.94
N ALA A 68 29.45 17.65 -5.11
CA ALA A 68 30.44 17.50 -6.19
C ALA A 68 29.79 17.70 -7.57
N TRP A 69 28.61 17.17 -7.77
CA TRP A 69 27.87 17.34 -9.02
C TRP A 69 27.40 18.79 -9.24
N LEU A 70 26.83 19.45 -8.21
CA LEU A 70 26.39 20.85 -8.29
C LEU A 70 27.53 21.78 -8.70
N GLN A 71 28.72 21.58 -8.14
CA GLN A 71 29.92 22.35 -8.48
C GLN A 71 30.38 22.08 -9.91
N ALA A 72 30.40 20.81 -10.32
CA ALA A 72 30.83 20.44 -11.67
C ALA A 72 29.90 20.94 -12.78
N GLN A 73 28.59 21.03 -12.51
CA GLN A 73 27.58 21.48 -13.48
C GLN A 73 27.29 22.98 -13.43
N GLN A 74 27.92 23.72 -12.53
CA GLN A 74 27.69 25.16 -12.31
C GLN A 74 26.20 25.50 -12.21
N VAL A 75 25.49 24.72 -11.38
CA VAL A 75 24.05 24.91 -11.14
C VAL A 75 23.85 26.19 -10.34
N SER A 76 22.88 27.03 -10.74
CA SER A 76 22.56 28.29 -10.04
C SER A 76 21.53 28.14 -8.93
N SER A 77 20.67 27.13 -8.99
CA SER A 77 19.65 26.92 -7.98
C SER A 77 19.23 25.45 -7.87
N ILE A 78 18.81 25.05 -6.67
CA ILE A 78 18.27 23.70 -6.41
C ILE A 78 17.13 23.76 -5.41
N ALA A 79 16.06 22.99 -5.66
CA ALA A 79 14.96 22.75 -4.72
C ALA A 79 15.13 21.37 -4.06
N ILE A 80 15.23 21.33 -2.74
CA ILE A 80 15.49 20.10 -1.97
C ILE A 80 14.27 19.81 -1.08
N PRO A 81 13.59 18.68 -1.26
CA PRO A 81 12.55 18.20 -0.37
C PRO A 81 13.14 17.67 0.94
N PRO A 82 12.33 17.35 1.98
CA PRO A 82 12.81 16.80 3.24
C PRO A 82 13.33 15.36 3.08
N LEU A 83 14.60 15.22 2.64
CA LEU A 83 15.27 13.98 2.30
C LEU A 83 15.21 12.97 3.46
N GLY A 84 14.63 11.80 3.22
CA GLY A 84 14.55 10.73 4.21
C GLY A 84 13.72 11.05 5.47
N ALA A 85 13.21 12.28 5.64
CA ALA A 85 12.47 12.70 6.84
C ALA A 85 10.94 12.46 6.74
N GLY A 86 10.44 12.05 5.58
CA GLY A 86 9.06 11.55 5.42
C GLY A 86 8.99 10.05 5.73
N ASN A 87 8.66 9.25 4.72
CA ASN A 87 8.59 7.78 4.81
C ASN A 87 9.94 7.09 5.15
N GLY A 88 11.04 7.84 5.21
CA GLY A 88 12.35 7.36 5.65
C GLY A 88 12.52 7.31 7.16
N GLY A 89 11.74 8.09 7.91
CA GLY A 89 11.72 8.10 9.36
C GLY A 89 12.87 8.84 10.02
N LEU A 90 13.69 9.59 9.26
CA LEU A 90 14.78 10.38 9.85
C LEU A 90 14.24 11.65 10.52
N PRO A 91 14.85 12.10 11.64
CA PRO A 91 14.50 13.35 12.29
C PRO A 91 14.84 14.53 11.37
N TRP A 92 13.85 15.36 11.04
CA TRP A 92 14.07 16.49 10.15
C TRP A 92 15.16 17.47 10.62
N PRO A 93 15.26 17.85 11.91
CA PRO A 93 16.33 18.75 12.36
C PRO A 93 17.74 18.25 12.03
N GLU A 94 17.99 16.93 12.15
CA GLU A 94 19.27 16.31 11.84
C GLU A 94 19.56 16.32 10.33
N VAL A 95 18.54 16.00 9.52
CA VAL A 95 18.64 16.04 8.05
C VAL A 95 18.87 17.48 7.57
N LYS A 96 18.13 18.46 8.12
CA LYS A 96 18.29 19.88 7.79
C LYS A 96 19.71 20.34 8.08
N GLN A 97 20.22 20.04 9.27
CA GLN A 97 21.60 20.38 9.66
C GLN A 97 22.63 19.74 8.71
N ALA A 98 22.42 18.49 8.31
CA ALA A 98 23.33 17.82 7.37
C ALA A 98 23.32 18.52 5.99
N ILE A 99 22.14 18.93 5.48
CA ILE A 99 22.02 19.67 4.23
C ILE A 99 22.72 21.03 4.33
N GLU A 100 22.45 21.80 5.39
CA GLU A 100 23.06 23.10 5.63
C GLU A 100 24.59 23.00 5.75
N THR A 101 25.08 21.99 6.45
CA THR A 101 26.53 21.73 6.60
C THR A 101 27.19 21.35 5.27
N ALA A 102 26.50 20.52 4.46
CA ALA A 102 27.08 20.01 3.21
C ALA A 102 27.02 21.01 2.06
N LEU A 103 26.01 21.86 2.00
CA LEU A 103 25.72 22.70 0.84
C LEU A 103 25.68 24.20 1.13
N GLY A 104 25.62 24.61 2.39
CA GLY A 104 25.36 26.01 2.78
C GLY A 104 26.47 27.02 2.44
N ASP A 105 27.67 26.56 2.10
CA ASP A 105 28.79 27.39 1.64
C ASP A 105 28.87 27.53 0.10
N LEU A 106 27.97 26.85 -0.63
CA LEU A 106 27.90 26.96 -2.08
C LEU A 106 27.23 28.27 -2.50
N ASP A 107 27.78 28.92 -3.51
CA ASP A 107 27.22 30.15 -4.12
C ASP A 107 26.07 29.79 -5.10
N ILE A 108 25.00 29.19 -4.56
CA ILE A 108 23.81 28.78 -5.29
C ILE A 108 22.55 29.03 -4.47
N ASP A 109 21.42 29.28 -5.12
CA ASP A 109 20.12 29.43 -4.45
C ASP A 109 19.58 28.04 -4.03
N ILE A 110 19.55 27.75 -2.74
CA ILE A 110 19.00 26.50 -2.18
C ILE A 110 17.62 26.76 -1.59
N LEU A 111 16.59 26.20 -2.24
CA LEU A 111 15.21 26.21 -1.74
C LEU A 111 14.97 24.91 -0.96
N LEU A 112 15.09 24.98 0.36
CA LEU A 112 14.88 23.86 1.25
C LEU A 112 13.42 23.81 1.72
N TYR A 113 12.70 22.74 1.36
CA TYR A 113 11.32 22.51 1.78
C TYR A 113 11.28 21.75 3.10
N GLU A 114 10.54 22.28 4.06
CA GLU A 114 10.30 21.60 5.33
C GLU A 114 9.15 20.58 5.22
N PRO A 115 9.15 19.53 6.06
CA PRO A 115 8.01 18.62 6.14
C PRO A 115 6.75 19.40 6.49
N SER A 116 5.70 19.29 5.69
CA SER A 116 4.42 19.89 6.07
C SER A 116 3.82 19.13 7.26
N SER A 117 3.02 19.80 8.09
CA SER A 117 2.34 19.19 9.23
C SER A 117 1.43 18.00 8.83
N GLN A 118 1.01 17.95 7.57
CA GLN A 118 0.26 16.83 7.00
C GLN A 118 1.13 15.58 6.75
N TYR A 119 2.47 15.73 6.70
CA TYR A 119 3.44 14.64 6.51
C TYR A 119 4.36 14.48 7.73
N GLN A 120 3.98 15.00 8.89
CA GLN A 120 4.72 14.72 10.11
C GLN A 120 4.73 13.20 10.34
N ASN A 121 5.93 12.65 10.45
CA ASN A 121 6.12 11.32 11.02
C ASN A 121 5.37 11.26 12.33
N VAL A 122 4.19 10.70 12.30
CA VAL A 122 3.50 10.34 13.53
C VAL A 122 4.43 9.33 14.19
N ALA A 123 4.94 9.69 15.37
CA ALA A 123 5.80 8.83 16.17
C ALA A 123 5.25 7.40 16.07
N LYS A 124 6.08 6.45 15.62
CA LYS A 124 5.68 5.05 15.48
C LYS A 124 5.00 4.67 16.77
N ARG A 125 3.70 4.44 16.75
CA ARG A 125 3.04 3.81 17.89
C ARG A 125 3.74 2.49 18.05
N GLY A 126 4.22 2.21 19.26
CA GLY A 126 4.60 0.86 19.62
C GLY A 126 3.35 0.02 19.46
N GLY A 127 3.20 -0.64 18.30
CA GLY A 127 2.06 -1.51 18.06
C GLY A 127 2.02 -2.64 19.07
N VAL A 128 0.97 -3.45 19.03
CA VAL A 128 0.84 -4.57 19.98
C VAL A 128 2.01 -5.54 19.87
N ALA A 129 2.52 -5.95 21.01
CA ALA A 129 3.57 -6.97 21.09
C ALA A 129 2.98 -8.38 20.83
N GLU A 130 1.68 -8.60 21.11
CA GLU A 130 1.06 -9.93 21.07
C GLU A 130 0.13 -10.10 19.87
N LEU A 131 0.27 -11.22 19.18
CA LEU A 131 -0.66 -11.68 18.17
C LEU A 131 -1.90 -12.29 18.82
N THR A 132 -3.03 -12.09 18.15
CA THR A 132 -4.25 -12.90 18.32
C THR A 132 -4.53 -13.60 16.99
N PRO A 133 -5.36 -14.67 16.97
CA PRO A 133 -5.70 -15.31 15.70
C PRO A 133 -6.17 -14.32 14.63
N ALA A 134 -7.06 -13.38 15.00
CA ALA A 134 -7.53 -12.34 14.07
C ALA A 134 -6.41 -11.49 13.49
N ARG A 135 -5.47 -11.03 14.32
CA ARG A 135 -4.32 -10.23 13.89
C ARG A 135 -3.39 -11.01 12.99
N ALA A 136 -3.08 -12.26 13.36
CA ALA A 136 -2.20 -13.12 12.60
C ALA A 136 -2.78 -13.44 11.22
N LEU A 137 -4.06 -13.74 11.12
CA LEU A 137 -4.74 -14.05 9.87
C LEU A 137 -4.74 -12.85 8.91
N ILE A 138 -5.11 -11.67 9.39
CA ILE A 138 -5.09 -10.45 8.57
C ILE A 138 -3.67 -10.06 8.16
N ALA A 139 -2.71 -10.11 9.09
CA ALA A 139 -1.31 -9.79 8.76
C ALA A 139 -0.74 -10.75 7.72
N GLU A 140 -1.05 -12.05 7.81
CA GLU A 140 -0.62 -13.06 6.83
C GLU A 140 -1.27 -12.86 5.48
N LEU A 141 -2.56 -12.53 5.40
CA LEU A 141 -3.21 -12.24 4.12
C LEU A 141 -2.60 -11.00 3.45
N VAL A 142 -2.34 -9.92 4.21
CA VAL A 142 -1.66 -8.74 3.68
C VAL A 142 -0.26 -9.10 3.18
N ARG A 143 0.47 -9.96 3.91
CA ARG A 143 1.80 -10.44 3.50
C ARG A 143 1.73 -11.25 2.20
N ARG A 144 0.76 -12.16 2.07
CA ARG A 144 0.56 -13.02 0.89
C ARG A 144 0.08 -12.24 -0.33
N TYR A 145 -0.77 -11.23 -0.11
CA TYR A 145 -1.33 -10.40 -1.17
C TYR A 145 -0.26 -9.65 -1.98
N TRP A 146 0.92 -9.48 -1.43
CA TRP A 146 2.08 -8.88 -2.10
C TRP A 146 2.58 -9.67 -3.33
N PHE A 147 1.82 -10.54 -3.88
CA PHE A 147 2.22 -11.29 -5.06
C PHE A 147 2.41 -10.36 -6.27
N LEU A 148 3.53 -10.51 -7.00
CA LEU A 148 3.89 -9.76 -8.21
C LEU A 148 4.16 -8.24 -8.02
N GLY A 149 4.47 -7.76 -6.82
CA GLY A 149 4.81 -6.35 -6.61
C GLY A 149 3.62 -5.39 -6.61
N MET A 150 2.40 -5.91 -6.49
CA MET A 150 1.19 -5.11 -6.31
C MET A 150 1.05 -4.71 -4.84
N GLU A 151 0.81 -3.45 -4.58
CA GLU A 151 0.65 -2.92 -3.22
C GLU A 151 -0.77 -3.16 -2.72
N CYS A 152 -0.91 -3.65 -1.48
CA CYS A 152 -2.21 -3.88 -0.86
C CYS A 152 -2.75 -2.58 -0.28
N SER A 153 -3.86 -2.07 -0.79
CA SER A 153 -4.52 -0.89 -0.26
C SER A 153 -5.49 -1.22 0.88
N LEU A 154 -5.88 -0.19 1.65
CA LEU A 154 -6.90 -0.36 2.69
C LEU A 154 -8.22 -0.92 2.12
N LEU A 155 -8.58 -0.56 0.88
CA LEU A 155 -9.75 -1.10 0.18
C LEU A 155 -9.62 -2.61 0.02
N GLU A 156 -8.47 -3.08 -0.44
CA GLU A 156 -8.21 -4.50 -0.68
C GLU A 156 -8.18 -5.29 0.63
N ILE A 157 -7.62 -4.72 1.71
CA ILE A 157 -7.65 -5.37 3.03
C ILE A 157 -9.08 -5.58 3.52
N GLN A 158 -10.00 -4.66 3.27
CA GLN A 158 -11.42 -4.83 3.58
C GLN A 158 -12.03 -6.03 2.83
N LYS A 159 -11.61 -6.28 1.59
CA LYS A 159 -12.11 -7.40 0.79
C LYS A 159 -11.43 -8.72 1.17
N LEU A 160 -10.14 -8.67 1.50
CA LEU A 160 -9.42 -9.82 2.08
C LEU A 160 -10.09 -10.29 3.37
N ALA A 161 -10.42 -9.35 4.26
CA ALA A 161 -11.12 -9.65 5.51
C ALA A 161 -12.53 -10.19 5.25
N TRP A 162 -13.25 -9.69 4.24
CA TRP A 162 -14.55 -10.22 3.81
C TRP A 162 -14.43 -11.68 3.39
N PHE A 163 -13.54 -12.02 2.44
CA PHE A 163 -13.37 -13.39 1.97
C PHE A 163 -12.88 -14.33 3.06
N LEU A 164 -11.97 -13.86 3.93
CA LEU A 164 -11.55 -14.64 5.09
C LEU A 164 -12.74 -14.97 6.01
N ALA A 165 -13.59 -14.01 6.31
CA ALA A 165 -14.80 -14.23 7.13
C ALA A 165 -15.78 -15.20 6.44
N ARG A 166 -15.96 -15.08 5.12
CA ARG A 166 -16.79 -16.02 4.33
C ARG A 166 -16.25 -17.44 4.43
N VAL A 167 -14.96 -17.65 4.23
CA VAL A 167 -14.34 -18.99 4.31
C VAL A 167 -14.38 -19.53 5.74
N ILE A 168 -14.15 -18.70 6.76
CA ILE A 168 -14.32 -19.09 8.18
C ILE A 168 -15.76 -19.58 8.43
N GLY A 169 -16.76 -18.85 7.94
CA GLY A 169 -18.18 -19.20 8.12
C GLY A 169 -18.60 -20.53 7.50
N LEU A 170 -17.84 -21.03 6.52
CA LEU A 170 -18.05 -22.36 5.92
C LEU A 170 -17.36 -23.50 6.70
N ASN A 171 -16.57 -23.16 7.71
CA ASN A 171 -15.81 -24.11 8.49
C ASN A 171 -16.36 -24.23 9.93
N PRO A 172 -16.17 -25.37 10.62
CA PRO A 172 -16.65 -25.54 12.00
C PRO A 172 -15.84 -24.77 13.05
N LEU A 173 -14.81 -24.05 12.63
CA LEU A 173 -14.00 -23.23 13.53
C LEU A 173 -14.75 -21.95 13.90
N GLY A 174 -14.64 -21.54 15.17
CA GLY A 174 -15.20 -20.26 15.60
C GLY A 174 -14.59 -19.06 14.86
N ASP A 175 -15.37 -18.01 14.67
CA ASP A 175 -14.90 -16.79 14.01
C ASP A 175 -14.07 -15.92 14.97
N PRO A 176 -12.73 -15.83 14.77
CA PRO A 176 -11.89 -14.98 15.59
C PRO A 176 -11.95 -13.51 15.17
N LEU A 177 -12.49 -13.20 13.97
CA LEU A 177 -12.52 -11.85 13.42
C LEU A 177 -13.65 -11.01 14.00
N GLN A 178 -14.83 -11.62 14.20
CA GLN A 178 -16.06 -10.96 14.68
C GLN A 178 -16.37 -9.66 13.92
N LEU A 179 -16.13 -9.65 12.60
CA LEU A 179 -16.31 -8.48 11.77
C LEU A 179 -17.78 -8.33 11.35
N GLN A 180 -18.25 -7.09 11.37
CA GLN A 180 -19.62 -6.74 10.96
C GLN A 180 -19.56 -5.99 9.64
N PHE A 181 -19.83 -6.69 8.55
CA PHE A 181 -19.81 -6.11 7.23
C PHE A 181 -21.15 -5.45 6.86
N LYS A 182 -21.07 -4.38 6.08
CA LYS A 182 -22.20 -3.68 5.45
C LYS A 182 -21.83 -3.34 4.01
N ALA A 183 -22.82 -3.26 3.13
CA ALA A 183 -22.61 -2.72 1.80
C ALA A 183 -22.13 -1.27 1.90
N HIS A 184 -21.07 -0.93 1.18
CA HIS A 184 -20.49 0.39 1.14
C HIS A 184 -20.15 0.80 -0.30
N ARG A 185 -19.61 2.00 -0.48
CA ARG A 185 -19.21 2.56 -1.79
C ARG A 185 -18.44 1.58 -2.68
N TYR A 186 -17.48 0.87 -2.13
CA TYR A 186 -16.57 -0.04 -2.83
C TYR A 186 -16.81 -1.53 -2.50
N GLY A 187 -18.02 -1.91 -2.15
CA GLY A 187 -18.35 -3.29 -1.77
C GLY A 187 -18.45 -3.47 -0.25
N PRO A 188 -18.37 -4.71 0.29
CA PRO A 188 -18.45 -4.97 1.71
C PRO A 188 -17.37 -4.22 2.49
N TYR A 189 -17.77 -3.66 3.64
CA TYR A 189 -16.91 -2.87 4.51
C TYR A 189 -17.26 -3.13 5.98
N ALA A 190 -16.26 -3.41 6.80
CA ALA A 190 -16.40 -3.58 8.24
C ALA A 190 -15.68 -2.44 8.98
N ASN A 191 -16.45 -1.59 9.66
CA ASN A 191 -15.88 -0.48 10.40
C ASN A 191 -14.97 -0.95 11.54
N ASN A 192 -15.33 -2.05 12.22
CA ASN A 192 -14.55 -2.60 13.33
C ASN A 192 -13.23 -3.26 12.89
N LEU A 193 -13.01 -3.56 11.61
CA LEU A 193 -11.70 -3.94 11.08
C LEU A 193 -10.65 -2.84 11.30
N THR A 194 -11.07 -1.56 11.29
CA THR A 194 -10.17 -0.42 11.52
C THR A 194 -9.50 -0.50 12.89
N HIS A 195 -10.19 -1.00 13.93
CA HIS A 195 -9.58 -1.18 15.26
C HIS A 195 -8.49 -2.25 15.25
N LEU A 196 -8.71 -3.34 14.53
CA LEU A 196 -7.74 -4.43 14.40
C LEU A 196 -6.49 -3.96 13.64
N LEU A 197 -6.67 -3.24 12.54
CA LEU A 197 -5.57 -2.68 11.76
C LEU A 197 -4.78 -1.63 12.55
N ASN A 198 -5.49 -0.74 13.27
CA ASN A 198 -4.87 0.28 14.13
C ASN A 198 -4.01 -0.35 15.25
N ALA A 199 -4.43 -1.49 15.80
CA ALA A 199 -3.64 -2.19 16.81
C ALA A 199 -2.31 -2.72 16.23
N MET A 200 -2.25 -3.08 14.96
CA MET A 200 -1.07 -3.58 14.27
C MET A 200 -0.21 -2.48 13.61
N ASP A 201 -0.68 -1.22 13.63
CA ASP A 201 0.01 -0.08 13.03
C ASP A 201 1.39 0.17 13.69
N GLY A 202 2.44 0.12 12.89
CA GLY A 202 3.82 0.26 13.35
C GLY A 202 4.44 -1.02 13.93
N SER A 203 3.68 -2.12 14.07
CA SER A 203 4.19 -3.45 14.49
C SER A 203 4.19 -4.43 13.32
N TYR A 204 3.10 -5.13 13.08
CA TYR A 204 2.97 -6.12 11.99
C TYR A 204 2.58 -5.47 10.66
N LEU A 205 1.87 -4.35 10.68
CA LEU A 205 1.48 -3.58 9.49
C LEU A 205 2.13 -2.20 9.52
N GLN A 206 2.37 -1.66 8.35
CA GLN A 206 2.97 -0.36 8.12
C GLN A 206 2.25 0.37 7.00
N SER A 207 2.21 1.69 7.06
CA SER A 207 1.70 2.58 6.03
C SER A 207 2.47 3.90 6.07
N ASP A 208 2.39 4.68 5.00
CA ASP A 208 2.99 6.02 4.94
C ASP A 208 2.38 7.00 5.95
N LYS A 209 1.14 6.75 6.35
CA LYS A 209 0.39 7.49 7.36
C LYS A 209 0.01 6.55 8.50
N ARG A 210 -0.65 7.09 9.51
CA ARG A 210 -1.34 6.22 10.46
C ARG A 210 -2.46 5.47 9.73
N ILE A 211 -2.58 4.18 9.98
CA ILE A 211 -3.62 3.36 9.32
C ILE A 211 -5.04 3.94 9.54
N PRO A 212 -5.41 4.49 10.72
CA PRO A 212 -6.71 5.14 10.89
C PRO A 212 -6.94 6.38 10.02
N ASP A 213 -5.87 7.04 9.59
CA ASP A 213 -5.93 8.24 8.74
C ASP A 213 -5.83 7.88 7.24
N SER A 214 -5.71 6.58 6.91
CA SER A 214 -5.56 6.10 5.55
C SER A 214 -6.88 6.17 4.78
N LYS A 215 -6.79 6.60 3.53
CA LYS A 215 -7.88 6.59 2.55
C LYS A 215 -7.98 5.20 1.89
N PRO A 216 -9.08 4.87 1.21
CA PRO A 216 -9.29 3.55 0.62
C PRO A 216 -8.15 3.04 -0.28
N PHE A 217 -7.47 3.94 -0.98
CA PHE A 217 -6.36 3.59 -1.90
C PHE A 217 -4.96 3.83 -1.31
N ASP A 218 -4.86 4.23 -0.04
CA ASP A 218 -3.56 4.33 0.63
C ASP A 218 -3.03 2.92 0.92
N VAL A 219 -1.73 2.74 0.69
CA VAL A 219 -1.07 1.43 0.76
C VAL A 219 -0.75 1.06 2.20
N ILE A 220 -0.99 -0.20 2.52
CA ILE A 220 -0.64 -0.83 3.78
C ILE A 220 0.16 -2.09 3.46
N TRP A 221 1.28 -2.29 4.13
CA TRP A 221 2.15 -3.44 3.90
C TRP A 221 2.55 -4.15 5.18
N PHE A 222 2.97 -5.39 5.04
CA PHE A 222 3.46 -6.20 6.14
C PHE A 222 4.89 -5.79 6.54
N ASN A 223 5.18 -5.77 7.84
CA ASN A 223 6.52 -5.54 8.36
C ASN A 223 7.35 -6.83 8.28
N GLU A 224 8.25 -6.93 7.31
CA GLU A 224 9.07 -8.12 7.07
C GLU A 224 9.93 -8.52 8.30
N ALA A 225 10.29 -7.59 9.19
CA ALA A 225 10.98 -7.92 10.43
C ALA A 225 10.15 -8.80 11.38
N LYS A 226 8.82 -8.84 11.20
CA LYS A 226 7.87 -9.64 11.99
C LYS A 226 7.51 -10.99 11.34
N LYS A 227 8.10 -11.33 10.20
CA LYS A 227 7.79 -12.54 9.43
C LYS A 227 8.00 -13.83 10.22
N GLN A 228 9.13 -13.95 10.92
CA GLN A 228 9.45 -15.13 11.72
C GLN A 228 8.46 -15.32 12.85
N GLU A 229 8.14 -14.24 13.56
CA GLU A 229 7.22 -14.24 14.70
C GLU A 229 5.81 -14.64 14.24
N LEU A 230 5.34 -14.05 13.13
CA LEU A 230 4.06 -14.42 12.52
C LEU A 230 4.01 -15.89 12.09
N ALA A 231 5.07 -16.37 11.44
CA ALA A 231 5.15 -17.76 10.98
C ALA A 231 5.09 -18.76 12.14
N VAL A 232 5.80 -18.50 13.24
CA VAL A 232 5.75 -19.33 14.44
C VAL A 232 4.35 -19.34 15.02
N TYR A 233 3.72 -18.18 15.19
CA TYR A 233 2.36 -18.09 15.71
C TYR A 233 1.34 -18.86 14.86
N LEU A 234 1.42 -18.75 13.54
CA LEU A 234 0.54 -19.48 12.63
C LEU A 234 0.74 -20.99 12.67
N GLN A 235 1.95 -21.47 12.94
CA GLN A 235 2.24 -22.90 13.05
C GLN A 235 1.89 -23.49 14.43
N THR A 236 1.72 -22.67 15.45
CA THR A 236 1.38 -23.07 16.81
C THR A 236 -0.05 -22.69 17.18
N GLU A 237 -0.28 -21.44 17.56
CA GLU A 237 -1.54 -20.96 18.14
C GLU A 237 -2.69 -20.87 17.11
N ALA A 238 -2.38 -20.57 15.85
CA ALA A 238 -3.38 -20.41 14.79
C ALA A 238 -3.32 -21.51 13.71
N LYS A 239 -2.70 -22.66 14.01
CA LYS A 239 -2.49 -23.76 13.06
C LYS A 239 -3.78 -24.26 12.41
N ALA A 240 -4.87 -24.32 13.17
CA ALA A 240 -6.17 -24.74 12.66
C ALA A 240 -6.72 -23.86 11.52
N PHE A 241 -6.27 -22.60 11.42
CA PHE A 241 -6.69 -21.67 10.39
C PHE A 241 -5.83 -21.67 9.12
N LEU A 242 -4.74 -22.46 9.06
CA LEU A 242 -3.89 -22.52 7.88
C LEU A 242 -4.65 -22.97 6.62
N PRO A 243 -5.51 -24.01 6.65
CA PRO A 243 -6.31 -24.39 5.48
C PRO A 243 -7.25 -23.27 5.02
N ILE A 244 -7.78 -22.48 5.95
CA ILE A 244 -8.67 -21.34 5.66
C ILE A 244 -7.89 -20.22 4.94
N LEU A 245 -6.66 -19.94 5.36
CA LEU A 245 -5.79 -18.99 4.68
C LEU A 245 -5.48 -19.44 3.26
N GLU A 246 -5.18 -20.73 3.04
CA GLU A 246 -4.93 -21.29 1.71
C GLU A 246 -6.18 -21.19 0.83
N GLN A 247 -7.34 -21.55 1.34
CA GLN A 247 -8.62 -21.47 0.62
C GLN A 247 -8.95 -20.01 0.27
N THR A 248 -8.75 -19.08 1.22
CA THR A 248 -8.97 -17.64 0.99
C THR A 248 -8.03 -17.10 -0.09
N THR A 249 -6.75 -17.47 -0.05
CA THR A 249 -5.76 -17.07 -1.05
C THR A 249 -6.10 -17.63 -2.43
N ALA A 250 -6.47 -18.90 -2.51
CA ALA A 250 -6.88 -19.55 -3.75
C ALA A 250 -8.15 -18.92 -4.36
N LEU A 251 -9.10 -18.51 -3.49
CA LEU A 251 -10.34 -17.85 -3.93
C LEU A 251 -10.08 -16.52 -4.64
N ILE A 252 -9.16 -15.72 -4.15
CA ILE A 252 -8.88 -14.38 -4.70
C ILE A 252 -7.81 -14.38 -5.80
N ASP A 253 -7.18 -15.50 -6.08
CA ASP A 253 -6.11 -15.62 -7.08
C ASP A 253 -6.56 -15.10 -8.45
N GLY A 254 -5.79 -14.18 -9.05
CA GLY A 254 -6.11 -13.47 -10.29
C GLY A 254 -7.04 -12.25 -10.12
N PHE A 255 -7.46 -11.92 -8.89
CA PHE A 255 -8.24 -10.72 -8.57
C PHE A 255 -7.45 -9.69 -7.73
N GLU A 256 -6.15 -9.88 -7.56
CA GLU A 256 -5.28 -9.05 -6.72
C GLU A 256 -5.05 -7.66 -7.34
N SER A 257 -6.09 -6.87 -7.31
CA SER A 257 -6.09 -5.45 -7.70
C SER A 257 -7.30 -4.76 -7.06
N PRO A 258 -7.28 -3.43 -6.88
CA PRO A 258 -8.44 -2.69 -6.37
C PRO A 258 -9.73 -2.97 -7.16
N TYR A 259 -9.62 -3.06 -8.48
CA TYR A 259 -10.75 -3.40 -9.35
C TYR A 259 -11.23 -4.85 -9.15
N GLY A 260 -10.31 -5.80 -9.23
CA GLY A 260 -10.63 -7.24 -9.10
C GLY A 260 -11.23 -7.58 -7.74
N MET A 261 -10.66 -7.04 -6.67
CA MET A 261 -11.16 -7.25 -5.32
C MET A 261 -12.52 -6.57 -5.10
N GLU A 262 -12.74 -5.36 -5.65
CA GLU A 262 -14.06 -4.72 -5.60
C GLU A 262 -15.10 -5.54 -6.37
N LEU A 263 -14.77 -6.02 -7.56
CA LEU A 263 -15.64 -6.85 -8.39
C LEU A 263 -16.04 -8.15 -7.69
N LEU A 264 -15.04 -8.95 -7.30
CA LEU A 264 -15.28 -10.26 -6.70
C LEU A 264 -16.11 -10.16 -5.41
N ALA A 265 -15.75 -9.21 -4.51
CA ALA A 265 -16.46 -9.00 -3.27
C ALA A 265 -17.88 -8.40 -3.46
N THR A 266 -18.10 -7.61 -4.53
CA THR A 266 -19.44 -7.11 -4.85
C THR A 266 -20.34 -8.24 -5.34
N VAL A 267 -19.84 -9.12 -6.21
CA VAL A 267 -20.62 -10.25 -6.72
C VAL A 267 -20.94 -11.25 -5.59
N ASP A 268 -19.96 -11.57 -4.74
CA ASP A 268 -20.21 -12.44 -3.57
C ASP A 268 -21.23 -11.81 -2.61
N TRP A 269 -21.15 -10.51 -2.32
CA TRP A 269 -22.13 -9.81 -1.49
C TRP A 269 -23.57 -9.94 -2.05
N LEU A 270 -23.74 -9.69 -3.33
CA LEU A 270 -25.06 -9.79 -3.96
C LEU A 270 -25.65 -11.19 -3.84
N ILE A 271 -24.83 -12.22 -3.93
CA ILE A 271 -25.29 -13.61 -3.82
C ILE A 271 -25.54 -13.97 -2.34
N ALA A 272 -24.58 -13.69 -1.47
CA ALA A 272 -24.59 -14.16 -0.09
C ALA A 272 -25.53 -13.37 0.84
N GLU A 273 -25.56 -12.05 0.68
CA GLU A 273 -26.30 -11.16 1.60
C GLU A 273 -27.60 -10.64 0.99
N GLU A 274 -27.63 -10.38 -0.31
CA GLU A 274 -28.82 -9.84 -1.01
C GLU A 274 -29.67 -10.97 -1.62
N GLY A 275 -29.21 -12.22 -1.59
CA GLY A 275 -29.95 -13.37 -2.11
C GLY A 275 -30.13 -13.35 -3.65
N CYS A 276 -29.27 -12.65 -4.36
CA CYS A 276 -29.33 -12.66 -5.83
C CYS A 276 -29.00 -14.06 -6.39
N ALA A 277 -29.80 -14.49 -7.35
CA ALA A 277 -29.48 -15.71 -8.07
C ALA A 277 -28.11 -15.57 -8.76
N PRO A 278 -27.30 -16.67 -8.85
CA PRO A 278 -25.98 -16.63 -9.46
C PRO A 278 -26.07 -16.64 -11.00
N THR A 279 -26.70 -15.60 -11.54
CA THR A 279 -26.86 -15.39 -12.99
C THR A 279 -26.52 -13.93 -13.34
N LEU A 280 -26.04 -13.68 -14.55
CA LEU A 280 -25.70 -12.32 -15.01
C LEU A 280 -26.87 -11.36 -14.89
N SER A 281 -28.09 -11.79 -15.27
CA SER A 281 -29.28 -10.93 -15.19
C SER A 281 -29.59 -10.51 -13.75
N ALA A 282 -29.58 -11.45 -12.80
CA ALA A 282 -29.83 -11.16 -11.40
C ALA A 282 -28.74 -10.29 -10.77
N LEU A 283 -27.49 -10.50 -11.14
CA LEU A 283 -26.38 -9.65 -10.69
C LEU A 283 -26.51 -8.22 -11.21
N ARG A 284 -26.87 -8.03 -12.49
CA ARG A 284 -27.14 -6.70 -13.07
C ARG A 284 -28.24 -5.97 -12.31
N GLU A 285 -29.34 -6.65 -12.03
CA GLU A 285 -30.41 -6.10 -11.22
C GLU A 285 -29.97 -5.76 -9.79
N GLY A 286 -29.20 -6.66 -9.16
CA GLY A 286 -28.63 -6.46 -7.84
C GLY A 286 -27.71 -5.24 -7.78
N LEU A 287 -26.88 -5.02 -8.80
CA LEU A 287 -26.04 -3.83 -8.89
C LEU A 287 -26.85 -2.53 -8.89
N HIS A 288 -27.95 -2.47 -9.65
CA HIS A 288 -28.83 -1.28 -9.65
C HIS A 288 -29.53 -1.04 -8.30
N ARG A 289 -29.75 -2.11 -7.55
CA ARG A 289 -30.35 -2.07 -6.19
C ARG A 289 -29.29 -2.11 -5.07
N TRP A 290 -28.03 -1.74 -5.37
CA TRP A 290 -26.94 -1.81 -4.39
C TRP A 290 -27.30 -1.10 -3.08
N PRO A 291 -27.19 -1.75 -1.89
CA PRO A 291 -27.73 -1.22 -0.64
C PRO A 291 -27.09 0.08 -0.15
N ALA A 292 -25.85 0.38 -0.57
CA ALA A 292 -25.23 1.65 -0.22
C ALA A 292 -25.76 2.87 -1.00
N GLY A 293 -26.72 2.67 -1.88
CA GLY A 293 -27.43 3.72 -2.62
C GLY A 293 -27.17 3.73 -4.12
N THR A 294 -28.13 4.30 -4.85
CA THR A 294 -28.19 4.33 -6.31
C THR A 294 -26.92 4.82 -6.99
N PRO A 295 -26.26 5.92 -6.56
CA PRO A 295 -25.05 6.40 -7.24
C PRO A 295 -23.91 5.37 -7.25
N TRP A 296 -23.81 4.56 -6.21
CA TRP A 296 -22.80 3.51 -6.10
C TRP A 296 -23.16 2.27 -6.91
N GLY A 297 -24.44 1.94 -6.97
CA GLY A 297 -24.95 0.89 -7.84
C GLY A 297 -24.73 1.20 -9.31
N GLU A 298 -25.09 2.41 -9.77
CA GLU A 298 -24.83 2.87 -11.14
C GLU A 298 -23.34 2.90 -11.50
N ARG A 299 -22.49 3.34 -10.56
CA ARG A 299 -21.04 3.30 -10.75
C ARG A 299 -20.58 1.86 -11.00
N LYS A 300 -21.02 0.91 -10.17
CA LYS A 300 -20.69 -0.51 -10.31
C LYS A 300 -21.22 -1.10 -11.62
N ALA A 301 -22.44 -0.79 -12.00
CA ALA A 301 -23.05 -1.24 -13.24
C ALA A 301 -22.31 -0.75 -14.50
N ARG A 302 -21.71 0.45 -14.45
CA ARG A 302 -20.82 0.96 -15.51
C ARG A 302 -19.43 0.37 -15.47
N LEU A 303 -18.93 0.08 -14.28
CA LEU A 303 -17.55 -0.40 -14.07
C LEU A 303 -17.38 -1.88 -14.42
N PHE A 304 -18.38 -2.70 -14.08
CA PHE A 304 -18.35 -4.15 -14.24
C PHE A 304 -19.15 -4.58 -15.48
N ASP A 305 -18.45 -4.98 -16.53
CA ASP A 305 -19.07 -5.54 -17.72
C ASP A 305 -19.52 -7.00 -17.50
N ASP A 306 -20.27 -7.57 -18.45
CA ASP A 306 -20.79 -8.93 -18.33
C ASP A 306 -19.70 -9.99 -18.28
N ARG A 307 -18.59 -9.75 -18.99
CA ARG A 307 -17.44 -10.65 -18.98
C ARG A 307 -16.80 -10.68 -17.60
N SER A 308 -16.56 -9.52 -16.99
CA SER A 308 -16.00 -9.42 -15.65
C SER A 308 -16.90 -10.05 -14.60
N LEU A 309 -18.20 -9.79 -14.67
CA LEU A 309 -19.20 -10.42 -13.79
C LEU A 309 -19.20 -11.94 -13.93
N GLN A 310 -19.13 -12.47 -15.17
CA GLN A 310 -19.10 -13.91 -15.41
C GLN A 310 -17.81 -14.55 -14.86
N ILE A 311 -16.66 -13.89 -15.00
CA ILE A 311 -15.38 -14.38 -14.45
C ILE A 311 -15.45 -14.45 -12.93
N ALA A 312 -15.95 -13.39 -12.28
CA ALA A 312 -16.12 -13.36 -10.82
C ALA A 312 -17.12 -14.43 -10.34
N LEU A 313 -18.25 -14.58 -11.02
CA LEU A 313 -19.25 -15.60 -10.71
C LEU A 313 -18.66 -17.01 -10.80
N THR A 314 -17.94 -17.31 -11.87
CA THR A 314 -17.29 -18.61 -12.07
C THR A 314 -16.29 -18.92 -10.96
N ARG A 315 -15.48 -17.92 -10.55
CA ARG A 315 -14.52 -18.07 -9.44
C ARG A 315 -15.22 -18.38 -8.11
N LEU A 316 -16.31 -17.66 -7.80
CA LEU A 316 -17.05 -17.88 -6.56
C LEU A 316 -17.70 -19.26 -6.52
N GLN A 317 -18.26 -19.74 -7.64
CA GLN A 317 -18.82 -21.09 -7.76
C GLN A 317 -17.77 -22.19 -7.58
N GLN A 318 -16.52 -21.96 -7.94
CA GLN A 318 -15.43 -22.92 -7.75
C GLN A 318 -14.84 -22.91 -6.33
N GLY A 319 -14.92 -21.79 -5.62
CA GLY A 319 -14.20 -21.59 -4.37
C GLY A 319 -15.07 -21.54 -3.10
N LEU A 320 -16.37 -21.29 -3.21
CA LEU A 320 -17.29 -21.16 -2.08
C LEU A 320 -18.48 -22.14 -2.13
N VAL A 321 -18.51 -23.03 -3.10
CA VAL A 321 -19.56 -24.07 -3.25
C VAL A 321 -18.98 -25.46 -3.01
#